data_2e9493a078d79cbb199c88cfba8c818d
#
_entry.id   2e9493a078d79cbb199c88cfba8c818d
#
_cell.length_a   1.000
_cell.length_b   1.000
_cell.length_c   1.000
_cell.angle_alpha   90.00
_cell.angle_beta   90.00
_cell.angle_gamma   90.00
#
_symmetry.space_group_name_H-M   'P 1'
#
loop_
_entity.id
_entity.type
_entity.pdbx_description
1 polymer ?
#
loop_
_entity_poly.entity_id
_entity_poly.type
_entity_poly.pdbx_seq_one_letter_code
_entity_poly.pdbx_strand_id
1 'polypeptide(L)'
;DKRNDSTSKDEQAIAYAELQKALFFCQRKKIPLLFVSLKGMIDDIRFLNLLEESHVDFRCIDFPWFCKENLPLIKAVVLYEKLEIRINV
;
A
#
# COMPACT_ATOMS: atom_id res chain seq x y z
N ASP A 1 4.75 -7.89 23.77
CA ASP A 1 3.56 -8.65 24.11
C ASP A 1 3.08 -9.48 22.93
N LYS A 2 2.86 -10.75 23.17
CA LYS A 2 2.48 -11.67 22.10
C LYS A 2 1.16 -11.30 21.45
N ARG A 3 0.23 -10.79 22.24
CA ARG A 3 -1.06 -10.40 21.69
C ARG A 3 -0.93 -9.23 20.73
N ASN A 4 -0.05 -8.32 21.02
CA ASN A 4 0.16 -7.18 20.14
C ASN A 4 0.73 -7.62 18.81
N ASP A 5 1.65 -8.56 18.82
CA ASP A 5 2.23 -9.08 17.58
C ASP A 5 1.16 -9.79 16.74
N SER A 6 0.36 -10.63 17.37
CA SER A 6 -0.71 -11.33 16.65
C SER A 6 -1.73 -10.36 16.10
N THR A 7 -2.11 -9.37 16.91
CA THR A 7 -3.08 -8.37 16.50
C THR A 7 -2.56 -7.59 15.30
N SER A 8 -1.27 -7.25 15.33
CA SER A 8 -0.66 -6.50 14.24
C SER A 8 -0.73 -7.27 12.92
N LYS A 9 -0.43 -8.56 12.94
CA LYS A 9 -0.50 -9.39 11.74
C LYS A 9 -1.92 -9.54 11.24
N ASP A 10 -2.85 -9.72 12.17
CA ASP A 10 -4.26 -9.82 11.81
C ASP A 10 -4.76 -8.52 11.21
N GLU A 11 -4.35 -7.40 11.78
CA GLU A 11 -4.72 -6.09 11.26
C GLU A 11 -4.20 -5.89 9.84
N GLN A 12 -2.98 -6.32 9.56
CA GLN A 12 -2.42 -6.20 8.22
C GLN A 12 -3.17 -7.06 7.23
N ALA A 13 -3.53 -8.27 7.63
CA ALA A 13 -4.30 -9.15 6.76
C ALA A 13 -5.68 -8.57 6.47
N ILE A 14 -6.32 -8.01 7.49
CA ILE A 14 -7.62 -7.38 7.33
C ILE A 14 -7.51 -6.16 6.43
N ALA A 15 -6.47 -5.35 6.64
CA ALA A 15 -6.26 -4.15 5.83
C ALA A 15 -6.03 -4.51 4.36
N TYR A 16 -5.27 -5.57 4.10
CA TYR A 16 -5.04 -6.03 2.74
C TYR A 16 -6.34 -6.46 2.07
N ALA A 17 -7.15 -7.23 2.78
CA ALA A 17 -8.43 -7.69 2.27
C ALA A 17 -9.39 -6.52 2.00
N GLU A 18 -9.40 -5.55 2.91
CA GLU A 18 -10.24 -4.37 2.73
C GLU A 18 -9.79 -3.56 1.53
N LEU A 19 -8.47 -3.43 1.33
CA LEU A 19 -7.96 -2.73 0.18
C LEU A 19 -8.35 -3.45 -1.12
N GLN A 20 -8.26 -4.77 -1.14
CA GLN A 20 -8.69 -5.54 -2.31
C GLN A 20 -10.15 -5.26 -2.65
N LYS A 21 -11.01 -5.26 -1.64
CA LYS A 21 -12.44 -4.98 -1.85
C LYS A 21 -12.65 -3.56 -2.38
N ALA A 22 -11.97 -2.60 -1.79
CA ALA A 22 -12.10 -1.21 -2.20
C ALA A 22 -11.66 -1.02 -3.65
N LEU A 23 -10.52 -1.63 -4.02
CA LEU A 23 -10.01 -1.53 -5.38
C LEU A 23 -10.95 -2.19 -6.37
N PHE A 24 -11.47 -3.34 -6.02
CA PHE A 24 -12.42 -4.04 -6.88
C PHE A 24 -13.67 -3.18 -7.11
N PHE A 25 -14.18 -2.58 -6.06
CA PHE A 25 -15.33 -1.69 -6.15
C PHE A 25 -15.02 -0.50 -7.05
N CYS A 26 -13.86 0.13 -6.85
CA CYS A 26 -13.47 1.29 -7.66
C CYS A 26 -13.29 0.92 -9.12
N GLN A 27 -12.74 -0.26 -9.40
CA GLN A 27 -12.61 -0.74 -10.77
C GLN A 27 -13.97 -0.86 -11.45
N ARG A 28 -14.91 -1.46 -10.74
CA ARG A 28 -16.26 -1.68 -11.30
C ARG A 28 -17.01 -0.39 -11.52
N LYS A 29 -16.84 0.57 -10.62
CA LYS A 29 -17.53 1.85 -10.72
C LYS A 29 -16.76 2.88 -11.51
N LYS A 30 -15.50 2.59 -11.83
CA LYS A 30 -14.61 3.51 -12.57
C LYS A 30 -14.45 4.82 -11.83
N ILE A 31 -14.20 4.71 -10.53
CA ILE A 31 -13.97 5.87 -9.66
C ILE A 31 -12.61 5.72 -8.99
N PRO A 32 -11.98 6.85 -8.61
CA PRO A 32 -10.70 6.77 -7.90
C PRO A 32 -10.88 6.39 -6.45
N LEU A 33 -9.79 5.91 -5.85
CA LEU A 33 -9.76 5.57 -4.43
C LEU A 33 -9.05 6.69 -3.68
N LEU A 34 -9.62 7.13 -2.58
CA LEU A 34 -9.05 8.19 -1.77
C LEU A 34 -8.62 7.62 -0.43
N PHE A 35 -7.33 7.79 -0.12
CA PHE A 35 -6.79 7.42 1.18
C PHE A 35 -6.73 8.64 2.07
N VAL A 36 -7.13 8.47 3.31
CA VAL A 36 -6.94 9.52 4.31
C VAL A 36 -5.51 9.41 4.85
N SER A 37 -5.06 8.19 5.12
CA SER A 37 -3.77 7.92 5.73
C SER A 37 -3.17 6.66 5.12
N LEU A 38 -1.84 6.57 5.14
CA LEU A 38 -1.10 5.42 4.60
C LEU A 38 -0.51 4.55 5.69
N LYS A 39 -1.07 4.59 6.86
CA LYS A 39 -0.52 3.90 8.01
C LYS A 39 -0.23 2.43 7.71
N GLY A 40 1.05 2.06 7.82
CA GLY A 40 1.48 0.68 7.65
C GLY A 40 1.45 0.15 6.23
N MET A 41 1.08 0.98 5.27
CA MET A 41 0.91 0.52 3.89
C MET A 41 2.08 0.89 2.98
N ILE A 42 2.69 2.04 3.24
CA ILE A 42 3.66 2.61 2.31
C ILE A 42 4.93 1.78 2.20
N ASP A 43 5.28 1.05 3.26
CA ASP A 43 6.48 0.22 3.27
C ASP A 43 6.23 -1.22 2.84
N ASP A 44 5.00 -1.57 2.55
CA ASP A 44 4.64 -2.95 2.24
C ASP A 44 4.47 -3.11 0.74
N ILE A 45 5.43 -3.80 0.13
CA ILE A 45 5.45 -3.99 -1.31
C ILE A 45 4.21 -4.74 -1.81
N ARG A 46 3.59 -5.56 -0.96
CA ARG A 46 2.38 -6.28 -1.35
C ARG A 46 1.23 -5.32 -1.62
N PHE A 47 1.10 -4.29 -0.78
CA PHE A 47 0.07 -3.28 -0.96
C PHE A 47 0.34 -2.47 -2.22
N LEU A 48 1.60 -2.12 -2.44
CA LEU A 48 1.97 -1.35 -3.62
C LEU A 48 1.72 -2.14 -4.90
N ASN A 49 2.05 -3.42 -4.89
CA ASN A 49 1.78 -4.29 -6.04
C ASN A 49 0.28 -4.41 -6.31
N LEU A 50 -0.50 -4.52 -5.26
CA LEU A 50 -1.95 -4.60 -5.40
C LEU A 50 -2.51 -3.34 -6.05
N LEU A 51 -2.04 -2.17 -5.62
CA LEU A 51 -2.45 -0.91 -6.21
C LEU A 51 -2.09 -0.84 -7.69
N GLU A 52 -0.88 -1.28 -8.03
CA GLU A 52 -0.42 -1.25 -9.40
C GLU A 52 -1.25 -2.19 -10.29
N GLU A 53 -1.48 -3.39 -9.82
CA GLU A 53 -2.22 -4.39 -10.58
C GLU A 53 -3.68 -4.02 -10.79
N SER A 54 -4.23 -3.25 -9.87
CA SER A 54 -5.63 -2.86 -9.95
C SER A 54 -5.89 -1.82 -11.06
N HIS A 55 -4.88 -1.06 -11.44
CA HIS A 55 -4.98 0.04 -12.40
C HIS A 55 -5.98 1.12 -11.97
N VAL A 56 -6.36 1.12 -10.70
CA VAL A 56 -7.26 2.15 -10.15
C VAL A 56 -6.46 3.40 -9.84
N ASP A 57 -7.00 4.56 -10.21
CA ASP A 57 -6.40 5.83 -9.81
C ASP A 57 -6.61 6.01 -8.31
N PHE A 58 -5.60 6.52 -7.63
CA PHE A 58 -5.72 6.74 -6.19
C PHE A 58 -5.01 8.01 -5.78
N ARG A 59 -5.42 8.55 -4.65
CA ARG A 59 -4.86 9.77 -4.07
C ARG A 59 -4.83 9.62 -2.56
N CYS A 60 -3.95 10.37 -1.91
CA CYS A 60 -3.86 10.38 -0.46
C CYS A 60 -3.89 11.81 0.03
N ILE A 61 -4.72 12.07 1.04
CA ILE A 61 -4.86 13.42 1.58
C ILE A 61 -3.58 13.86 2.28
N ASP A 62 -3.03 13.00 3.13
CA ASP A 62 -1.85 13.33 3.91
C ASP A 62 -0.58 13.43 3.07
N PHE A 63 -0.50 12.65 2.00
CA PHE A 63 0.68 12.58 1.16
C PHE A 63 0.29 12.73 -0.30
N PRO A 64 0.20 13.96 -0.80
CA PRO A 64 -0.23 14.19 -2.20
C PRO A 64 0.64 13.50 -3.24
N TRP A 65 1.91 13.22 -2.89
CA TRP A 65 2.82 12.53 -3.81
C TRP A 65 2.48 11.04 -3.97
N PHE A 66 1.65 10.50 -3.08
CA PHE A 66 1.25 9.10 -3.18
C PHE A 66 0.07 8.98 -4.13
N CYS A 67 0.37 8.74 -5.38
CA CYS A 67 -0.64 8.65 -6.43
C CYS A 67 -0.18 7.63 -7.47
N LYS A 68 -1.09 7.29 -8.38
CA LYS A 68 -0.83 6.27 -9.38
C LYS A 68 0.38 6.60 -10.25
N GLU A 69 0.52 7.86 -10.63
CA GLU A 69 1.62 8.29 -11.49
C GLU A 69 2.98 8.08 -10.86
N ASN A 70 3.06 8.23 -9.55
CA ASN A 70 4.32 8.09 -8.82
C ASN A 70 4.56 6.67 -8.30
N LEU A 71 3.63 5.77 -8.51
CA LEU A 71 3.72 4.43 -7.94
C LEU A 71 4.99 3.68 -8.34
N PRO A 72 5.42 3.69 -9.61
CA PRO A 72 6.66 3.02 -9.97
C PRO A 72 7.87 3.58 -9.20
N LEU A 73 7.91 4.88 -9.01
CA LEU A 73 8.98 5.51 -8.26
C LEU A 73 8.93 5.12 -6.79
N ILE A 74 7.74 5.12 -6.21
CA ILE A 74 7.55 4.73 -4.82
C ILE A 74 8.01 3.29 -4.60
N LYS A 75 7.63 2.39 -5.49
CA LYS A 75 8.06 1.00 -5.41
C LYS A 75 9.57 0.87 -5.50
N ALA A 76 10.18 1.62 -6.40
CA ALA A 76 11.62 1.59 -6.56
C ALA A 76 12.34 2.03 -5.29
N VAL A 77 11.85 3.07 -4.64
CA VAL A 77 12.44 3.56 -3.40
C VAL A 77 12.31 2.52 -2.29
N VAL A 78 11.15 1.91 -2.15
CA VAL A 78 10.93 0.90 -1.12
C VAL A 78 11.84 -0.30 -1.35
N LEU A 79 11.96 -0.76 -2.59
CA LEU A 79 12.82 -1.88 -2.91
C LEU A 79 14.29 -1.54 -2.69
N TYR A 80 14.69 -0.33 -3.04
CA TYR A 80 16.07 0.12 -2.84
C TYR A 80 16.43 0.13 -1.36
N GLU A 81 15.55 0.62 -0.53
CA GLU A 81 15.80 0.64 0.91
C GLU A 81 15.97 -0.75 1.47
N LYS A 82 15.17 -1.70 1.01
CA LYS A 82 15.29 -3.08 1.45
C LYS A 82 16.60 -3.71 1.00
N LEU A 83 17.02 -3.41 -0.23
CA LEU A 83 18.29 -3.89 -0.75
C LEU A 83 19.47 -3.31 0.03
N GLU A 84 19.41 -2.04 0.32
CA GLU A 84 20.46 -1.36 1.07
C GLU A 84 20.62 -1.96 2.46
N ILE A 85 19.52 -2.27 3.11
CA ILE A 85 19.55 -2.91 4.41
C ILE A 85 20.25 -4.27 4.32
N ARG A 86 19.98 -5.03 3.26
CA ARG A 86 20.63 -6.32 3.06
C ARG A 86 22.14 -6.17 2.87
N ILE A 87 22.54 -5.18 2.13
CA ILE A 87 23.95 -4.96 1.85
C ILE A 87 24.69 -4.59 3.12
N ASN A 88 24.06 -3.81 3.97
CA ASN A 88 24.68 -3.36 5.22
C ASN A 88 24.75 -4.45 6.29
N VAL A 89 24.02 -5.51 6.13
CA VAL A 89 24.06 -6.62 7.06
C VAL A 89 25.12 -7.64 6.65
#